data_d68a39ff77f3712a979e10d91f625732
#
_entry.id   d68a39ff77f3712a979e10d91f625732
#
_cell.length_a   1.000
_cell.length_b   1.000
_cell.length_c   1.000
_cell.angle_alpha   90.00
_cell.angle_beta   90.00
_cell.angle_gamma   90.00
#
_symmetry.space_group_name_H-M   'P 1'
#
loop_
_entity.id
_entity.type
_entity.pdbx_description
1 polymer ?
#
loop_
_entity_poly.entity_id
_entity_poly.type
_entity_poly.pdbx_seq_one_letter_code
_entity_poly.pdbx_strand_id
1 'polypeptide(L)'
;MKIETQCLHEGYTPKNGEPRVVPIVQSTTYVYDSSREIAEVFDDPTKSLIYSRFENPTTDAVEKKIAALEGGAAAMCTSSGQAAKIGRAHV
;
A
#
# COMPACT_ATOMS: atom_id res chain seq x y z
N MET A 1 15.01 9.17 -12.13
CA MET A 1 13.80 9.98 -12.34
C MET A 1 13.91 11.26 -11.52
N LYS A 2 13.55 12.38 -12.08
CA LYS A 2 13.58 13.65 -11.36
C LYS A 2 12.52 13.68 -10.26
N ILE A 3 12.77 14.43 -9.21
CA ILE A 3 11.86 14.45 -8.06
C ILE A 3 10.46 14.96 -8.42
N GLU A 4 10.35 15.92 -9.32
CA GLU A 4 9.06 16.43 -9.79
C GLU A 4 8.23 15.31 -10.44
N THR A 5 8.88 14.48 -11.25
CA THR A 5 8.25 13.34 -11.92
C THR A 5 7.88 12.26 -10.88
N GLN A 6 8.74 12.04 -9.89
CA GLN A 6 8.47 11.08 -8.82
C GLN A 6 7.23 11.48 -8.01
N CYS A 7 7.06 12.77 -7.73
CA CYS A 7 5.88 13.25 -7.00
C CYS A 7 4.59 12.91 -7.72
N LEU A 8 4.61 12.85 -9.05
CA LEU A 8 3.42 12.59 -9.85
C LEU A 8 3.23 11.09 -10.16
N HIS A 9 4.30 10.36 -10.39
CA HIS A 9 4.20 9.02 -10.98
C HIS A 9 4.66 7.85 -10.11
N GLU A 10 5.45 8.10 -9.07
CA GLU A 10 5.90 7.00 -8.22
C GLU A 10 4.77 6.42 -7.38
N GLY A 11 4.87 5.14 -7.08
CA GLY A 11 3.95 4.45 -6.19
C GLY A 11 2.76 3.80 -6.88
N TYR A 12 2.47 4.15 -8.13
CA TYR A 12 1.34 3.58 -8.85
C TYR A 12 1.64 3.47 -10.33
N THR A 13 1.53 2.27 -10.86
CA THR A 13 1.68 2.00 -12.29
C THR A 13 0.40 1.37 -12.79
N PRO A 14 -0.46 2.12 -13.50
CA PRO A 14 -1.71 1.55 -14.00
C PRO A 14 -1.46 0.51 -15.08
N LYS A 15 -2.23 -0.56 -15.02
CA LYS A 15 -2.23 -1.62 -16.04
C LYS A 15 -3.24 -1.28 -17.12
N ASN A 16 -3.25 -2.09 -18.19
CA ASN A 16 -4.17 -1.88 -19.28
C ASN A 16 -5.62 -1.83 -18.80
N GLY A 17 -6.31 -0.75 -19.08
CA GLY A 17 -7.70 -0.57 -18.68
C GLY A 17 -7.92 -0.02 -17.29
N GLU A 18 -6.87 0.20 -16.52
CA GLU A 18 -6.98 0.78 -15.18
C GLU A 18 -6.97 2.31 -15.22
N PRO A 19 -7.52 2.96 -14.18
CA PRO A 19 -7.46 4.43 -14.09
C PRO A 19 -6.02 4.92 -14.07
N ARG A 20 -5.79 6.08 -14.66
CA ARG A 20 -4.47 6.71 -14.66
C ARG A 20 -4.05 7.17 -13.27
N VAL A 21 -5.01 7.68 -12.50
CA VAL A 21 -4.79 8.14 -11.13
C VAL A 21 -5.20 7.03 -10.17
N VAL A 22 -4.42 6.83 -9.10
CA VAL A 22 -4.73 5.78 -8.12
C VAL A 22 -6.13 6.02 -7.51
N PRO A 23 -7.03 5.03 -7.58
CA PRO A 23 -8.37 5.19 -7.02
C PRO A 23 -8.34 5.18 -5.49
N ILE A 24 -9.36 5.80 -4.89
CA ILE A 24 -9.57 5.75 -3.44
C ILE A 24 -10.35 4.48 -3.13
N VAL A 25 -9.71 3.53 -2.47
CA VAL A 25 -10.33 2.26 -2.10
C VAL A 25 -10.87 2.36 -0.69
N GLN A 26 -12.19 2.45 -0.56
CA GLN A 26 -12.89 2.62 0.72
C GLN A 26 -13.48 1.31 1.24
N SER A 27 -12.82 0.21 0.95
CA SER A 27 -13.27 -1.11 1.40
C SER A 27 -12.38 -1.62 2.53
N THR A 28 -12.98 -2.26 3.53
CA THR A 28 -12.23 -2.91 4.60
C THR A 28 -11.86 -4.34 4.24
N THR A 29 -12.72 -5.02 3.48
CA THR A 29 -12.54 -6.44 3.13
C THR A 29 -12.57 -6.62 1.62
N TYR A 30 -12.07 -7.76 1.18
CA TYR A 30 -11.98 -8.11 -0.23
C TYR A 30 -12.64 -9.45 -0.48
N VAL A 31 -13.27 -9.61 -1.66
CA VAL A 31 -14.04 -10.79 -2.01
C VAL A 31 -13.18 -11.76 -2.82
N TYR A 32 -13.28 -13.04 -2.48
CA TYR A 32 -12.61 -14.12 -3.21
C TYR A 32 -13.64 -15.21 -3.57
N ASP A 33 -13.38 -15.91 -4.64
CA ASP A 33 -14.32 -16.91 -5.16
C ASP A 33 -14.46 -18.16 -4.31
N SER A 34 -13.42 -18.48 -3.52
CA SER A 34 -13.44 -19.69 -2.71
C SER A 34 -12.64 -19.54 -1.42
N SER A 35 -12.94 -20.39 -0.44
CA SER A 35 -12.19 -20.45 0.81
C SER A 35 -10.73 -20.85 0.60
N ARG A 36 -10.47 -21.64 -0.44
CA ARG A 36 -9.11 -22.05 -0.79
C ARG A 36 -8.25 -20.85 -1.18
N GLU A 37 -8.80 -19.96 -2.00
CA GLU A 37 -8.10 -18.73 -2.40
C GLU A 37 -7.79 -17.85 -1.20
N ILE A 38 -8.74 -17.72 -0.27
CA ILE A 38 -8.55 -16.95 0.95
C ILE A 38 -7.41 -17.54 1.77
N ALA A 39 -7.38 -18.87 1.93
CA ALA A 39 -6.34 -19.54 2.68
C ALA A 39 -4.95 -19.32 2.05
N GLU A 40 -4.86 -19.38 0.72
CA GLU A 40 -3.62 -19.12 0.01
C GLU A 40 -3.13 -17.69 0.21
N VAL A 41 -4.04 -16.73 0.24
CA VAL A 41 -3.72 -15.32 0.46
C VAL A 41 -3.24 -15.11 1.91
N PHE A 42 -3.83 -15.79 2.90
CA PHE A 42 -3.37 -15.73 4.28
C PHE A 42 -1.96 -16.30 4.45
N ASP A 43 -1.64 -17.36 3.71
CA ASP A 43 -0.31 -17.96 3.75
C ASP A 43 0.74 -17.08 3.09
N ASP A 44 0.34 -16.32 2.07
CA ASP A 44 1.24 -15.42 1.36
C ASP A 44 0.52 -14.09 1.06
N PRO A 45 0.49 -13.17 2.03
CA PRO A 45 -0.20 -11.87 1.87
C PRO A 45 0.33 -11.00 0.73
N THR A 46 1.52 -11.30 0.21
CA THR A 46 2.08 -10.51 -0.90
C THR A 46 1.37 -10.75 -2.21
N LYS A 47 0.61 -11.85 -2.32
CA LYS A 47 -0.09 -12.19 -3.56
C LYS A 47 -1.34 -11.38 -3.79
N SER A 48 -2.04 -10.99 -2.73
CA SER A 48 -3.32 -10.29 -2.87
C SER A 48 -3.72 -9.63 -1.55
N LEU A 49 -4.82 -8.87 -1.61
CA LEU A 49 -5.31 -8.09 -0.48
C LEU A 49 -6.31 -8.88 0.35
N ILE A 50 -6.23 -8.78 1.66
CA ILE A 50 -7.11 -9.47 2.60
C ILE A 50 -8.01 -8.48 3.33
N TYR A 51 -7.44 -7.44 3.89
CA TYR A 51 -8.13 -6.50 4.77
C TYR A 51 -7.38 -5.17 4.77
N SER A 52 -8.12 -4.06 4.73
CA SER A 52 -7.49 -2.73 4.59
C SER A 52 -6.58 -2.34 5.75
N ARG A 53 -6.76 -2.90 6.93
CA ARG A 53 -5.85 -2.64 8.05
C ARG A 53 -4.44 -3.16 7.75
N PHE A 54 -4.34 -4.26 7.02
CA PHE A 54 -3.04 -4.82 6.62
C PHE A 54 -2.53 -4.18 5.34
N GLU A 55 -3.38 -4.08 4.34
CA GLU A 55 -3.03 -3.53 3.04
C GLU A 55 -4.23 -2.86 2.39
N ASN A 56 -3.97 -1.73 1.73
CA ASN A 56 -4.98 -1.02 0.95
C ASN A 56 -4.27 -0.40 -0.26
N PRO A 57 -4.80 -0.57 -1.48
CA PRO A 57 -4.12 -0.06 -2.68
C PRO A 57 -3.81 1.44 -2.64
N THR A 58 -4.71 2.24 -2.08
CA THR A 58 -4.50 3.69 -1.98
C THR A 58 -3.38 4.01 -1.00
N THR A 59 -3.39 3.40 0.17
CA THR A 59 -2.34 3.59 1.19
C THR A 59 -1.01 3.06 0.70
N ASP A 60 -1.00 1.89 0.03
CA ASP A 60 0.22 1.32 -0.54
C ASP A 60 0.87 2.27 -1.54
N ALA A 61 0.07 2.93 -2.39
CA ALA A 61 0.60 3.88 -3.37
C ALA A 61 1.28 5.05 -2.68
N VAL A 62 0.70 5.56 -1.60
CA VAL A 62 1.29 6.65 -0.81
C VAL A 62 2.60 6.20 -0.16
N GLU A 63 2.60 5.04 0.46
CA GLU A 63 3.79 4.50 1.13
C GLU A 63 4.93 4.30 0.14
N LYS A 64 4.66 3.73 -1.03
CA LYS A 64 5.67 3.53 -2.06
C LYS A 64 6.21 4.85 -2.59
N LYS A 65 5.35 5.83 -2.77
CA LYS A 65 5.75 7.16 -3.24
C LYS A 65 6.68 7.83 -2.23
N ILE A 66 6.32 7.82 -0.95
CA ILE A 66 7.14 8.44 0.10
C ILE A 66 8.49 7.72 0.22
N ALA A 67 8.48 6.38 0.18
CA ALA A 67 9.73 5.62 0.22
C ALA A 67 10.65 6.01 -0.94
N ALA A 68 10.11 6.15 -2.14
CA ALA A 68 10.90 6.54 -3.32
C ALA A 68 11.45 7.96 -3.17
N LEU A 69 10.63 8.91 -2.70
CA LEU A 69 11.04 10.29 -2.54
C LEU A 69 12.13 10.47 -1.49
N GLU A 70 12.08 9.68 -0.42
CA GLU A 70 13.07 9.73 0.67
C GLU A 70 14.27 8.82 0.43
N GLY A 71 14.25 8.03 -0.63
CA GLY A 71 15.33 7.08 -0.90
C GLY A 71 15.38 5.93 0.09
N GLY A 72 14.26 5.63 0.75
CA GLY A 72 14.15 4.57 1.74
C GLY A 72 13.78 3.22 1.13
N ALA A 73 13.96 2.16 1.92
CA ALA A 73 13.60 0.81 1.51
C ALA A 73 12.09 0.60 1.53
N ALA A 74 11.41 1.23 2.48
CA ALA A 74 9.96 1.11 2.64
C ALA A 74 9.42 2.23 3.51
N ALA A 75 8.11 2.40 3.51
CA ALA A 75 7.42 3.36 4.35
C ALA A 75 6.13 2.71 4.87
N MET A 76 5.65 3.18 6.02
CA MET A 76 4.41 2.72 6.62
C MET A 76 3.61 3.92 7.09
N CYS A 77 2.34 3.99 6.69
CA CYS A 77 1.42 5.02 7.16
C CYS A 77 0.79 4.58 8.48
N THR A 78 0.64 5.53 9.39
CA THR A 78 -0.03 5.30 10.67
C THR A 78 -1.11 6.35 10.88
N SER A 79 -2.01 6.11 11.84
CA SER A 79 -3.13 7.01 12.09
C SER A 79 -2.73 8.28 12.84
N SER A 80 -1.55 8.33 13.42
CA SER A 80 -1.08 9.49 14.19
C SER A 80 0.44 9.51 14.31
N GLY A 81 0.98 10.67 14.63
CA GLY A 81 2.41 10.79 14.93
C GLY A 81 2.83 9.98 16.14
N GLN A 82 1.94 9.84 17.14
CA GLN A 82 2.23 9.03 18.32
C GLN A 82 2.44 7.56 17.95
N ALA A 83 1.57 7.01 17.10
CA ALA A 83 1.68 5.63 16.63
C ALA A 83 3.03 5.40 15.93
N ALA A 84 3.47 6.34 15.12
CA ALA A 84 4.74 6.27 14.43
C ALA A 84 5.92 6.29 15.42
N LYS A 85 5.85 7.16 16.43
CA LYS A 85 6.91 7.30 17.41
C LYS A 85 7.04 6.09 18.33
N ILE A 86 5.93 5.45 18.69
CA ILE A 86 5.96 4.27 19.57
C ILE A 86 6.80 3.17 18.94
N GLY A 87 6.60 2.88 17.65
CA GLY A 87 7.39 1.89 16.94
C GLY A 87 8.88 2.24 16.94
N ARG A 88 9.20 3.52 16.74
CA ARG A 88 10.56 4.01 16.72
C ARG A 88 11.24 3.90 18.09
N ALA A 89 10.49 4.13 19.16
CA ALA A 89 11.04 4.13 20.52
C ALA A 89 11.53 2.75 20.97
N HIS A 90 11.10 1.69 20.32
CA HIS A 90 11.46 0.32 20.67
C HIS A 90 12.59 -0.26 19.82
N VAL A 91 13.22 0.53 19.01
CA VAL A 91 14.31 0.09 18.13
C VAL A 91 15.67 0.23 18.83
#